data_a3add7a10d622e1059230b077439cb88
#
_entry.id   a3add7a10d622e1059230b077439cb88
#
_cell.length_a   1.000
_cell.length_b   1.000
_cell.length_c   1.000
_cell.angle_alpha   90.00
_cell.angle_beta   90.00
_cell.angle_gamma   90.00
#
_symmetry.space_group_name_H-M   'P 1'
#
loop_
_entity.id
_entity.type
_entity.pdbx_description
1 polymer ?
#
loop_
_entity_poly.entity_id
_entity_poly.type
_entity_poly.pdbx_seq_one_letter_code
_entity_poly.pdbx_strand_id
1 'polypeptide(L)'
;HIGRSKTWLKTKCQKRQEFVIGGFTVPSTGALGVGALLLGYYDDGQLNFAGRVGTGFTRASSMHIRKLLEKLRQNENPYVSISTEGKRGAIWVKPQLVCEVEFTEWTPDGSLRHPSFKGLREDKPATSIVKERAISPTAAAPEIEKELEEEPAIFKTVKAKPVKAEKSSASTLKASSAQVPDNNKAVVAGISISHPERVIYPGMHITKQDLAEYYLFVSESIMPHIVDRPLSMVRCPEGASEPCFFQRHVGLGKSPYLHEIGVCVKGEARDYLMIHDVEGLISLVQWGVIELHPWQCTADNLDKPDRIIFDLDPDPSVSLKQLIDGAQEVRQRMQELGLATFVKTTGGKGLHVVVPMTPSYSFPAI
;
A
#
# COMPACT_ATOMS: atom_id res chain seq x y z
N HIS A 1 -2.09 -46.98 12.65
CA HIS A 1 -2.35 -45.95 13.66
C HIS A 1 -3.44 -44.99 13.15
N ILE A 2 -4.61 -45.05 13.72
CA ILE A 2 -5.71 -44.13 13.47
C ILE A 2 -5.55 -42.97 14.49
N GLY A 3 -5.01 -41.85 14.09
CA GLY A 3 -4.85 -40.64 14.90
C GLY A 3 -4.09 -39.53 14.18
N ARG A 4 -4.33 -38.28 14.57
CA ARG A 4 -3.59 -37.13 14.03
C ARG A 4 -2.12 -37.18 14.47
N SER A 5 -1.21 -37.53 13.57
CA SER A 5 0.23 -37.49 13.78
C SER A 5 0.75 -36.07 13.68
N LYS A 6 1.61 -35.63 14.61
CA LYS A 6 2.33 -34.35 14.55
C LYS A 6 3.45 -34.32 13.51
N THR A 7 3.73 -35.46 12.83
CA THR A 7 4.75 -35.58 11.80
C THR A 7 4.28 -35.15 10.42
N TRP A 8 2.98 -34.90 10.24
CA TRP A 8 2.40 -34.38 9.01
C TRP A 8 1.93 -32.95 9.19
N LEU A 9 2.74 -31.99 8.75
CA LEU A 9 2.38 -30.57 8.72
C LEU A 9 1.67 -30.24 7.39
N LYS A 10 0.40 -29.85 7.47
CA LYS A 10 -0.32 -29.32 6.31
C LYS A 10 0.01 -27.83 6.18
N THR A 11 0.93 -27.50 5.31
CA THR A 11 1.20 -26.09 4.93
C THR A 11 0.19 -25.71 3.85
N LYS A 12 -0.61 -24.66 4.09
CA LYS A 12 -1.45 -24.05 3.08
C LYS A 12 -0.63 -23.03 2.31
N CYS A 13 -0.30 -23.32 1.06
CA CYS A 13 0.22 -22.31 0.14
C CYS A 13 -0.95 -21.39 -0.24
N GLN A 14 -0.88 -20.15 0.15
CA GLN A 14 -1.88 -19.12 -0.20
C GLN A 14 -1.25 -18.19 -1.22
N LYS A 15 -1.99 -17.92 -2.30
CA LYS A 15 -1.62 -16.93 -3.31
C LYS A 15 -2.34 -15.64 -3.02
N ARG A 16 -1.72 -14.53 -3.34
CA ARG A 16 -2.35 -13.20 -3.30
C ARG A 16 -2.27 -12.59 -4.68
N GLN A 17 -3.36 -12.01 -5.13
CA GLN A 17 -3.45 -11.31 -6.40
C GLN A 17 -4.52 -10.24 -6.33
N GLU A 18 -4.38 -9.21 -7.16
CA GLU A 18 -5.37 -8.17 -7.29
C GLU A 18 -6.42 -8.54 -8.34
N PHE A 19 -7.66 -8.09 -8.09
CA PHE A 19 -8.81 -8.32 -8.95
C PHE A 19 -9.66 -7.07 -9.09
N VAL A 20 -10.27 -6.91 -10.25
CA VAL A 20 -11.24 -5.87 -10.52
C VAL A 20 -12.62 -6.28 -9.99
N ILE A 21 -13.31 -5.36 -9.36
CA ILE A 21 -14.67 -5.57 -8.88
C ILE A 21 -15.64 -5.13 -9.98
N GLY A 22 -16.36 -6.08 -10.60
CA GLY A 22 -17.36 -5.78 -11.61
C GLY A 22 -18.81 -5.96 -11.11
N GLY A 23 -18.98 -6.40 -9.86
CA GLY A 23 -20.29 -6.54 -9.24
C GLY A 23 -20.21 -6.96 -7.78
N PHE A 24 -21.36 -7.00 -7.13
CA PHE A 24 -21.51 -7.50 -5.76
C PHE A 24 -22.87 -8.11 -5.53
N THR A 25 -23.03 -8.84 -4.43
CA THR A 25 -24.33 -9.32 -3.96
C THR A 25 -24.69 -8.70 -2.61
N VAL A 26 -25.97 -8.71 -2.26
CA VAL A 26 -26.41 -8.35 -0.90
C VAL A 26 -26.32 -9.57 0.01
N PRO A 27 -26.10 -9.40 1.33
CA PRO A 27 -26.13 -10.49 2.28
C PRO A 27 -27.52 -11.15 2.32
N SER A 28 -27.57 -12.48 2.34
CA SER A 28 -28.83 -13.24 2.46
C SER A 28 -29.55 -13.03 3.79
N THR A 29 -28.82 -12.59 4.81
CA THR A 29 -29.33 -12.32 6.17
C THR A 29 -30.02 -10.95 6.29
N GLY A 30 -30.12 -10.15 5.23
CA GLY A 30 -30.62 -8.78 5.30
C GLY A 30 -29.70 -7.79 6.02
N ALA A 31 -28.48 -8.19 6.39
CA ALA A 31 -27.51 -7.31 7.02
C ALA A 31 -27.07 -6.21 6.06
N LEU A 32 -26.71 -5.04 6.61
CA LEU A 32 -26.13 -3.95 5.84
C LEU A 32 -24.70 -4.35 5.38
N GLY A 33 -24.38 -4.06 4.10
CA GLY A 33 -23.06 -4.33 3.53
C GLY A 33 -23.09 -5.15 2.23
N VAL A 34 -21.97 -5.78 1.88
CA VAL A 34 -21.85 -6.69 0.73
C VAL A 34 -21.91 -8.13 1.19
N GLY A 35 -22.63 -8.99 0.44
CA GLY A 35 -22.65 -10.44 0.66
C GLY A 35 -21.42 -11.10 0.04
N ALA A 36 -21.12 -10.76 -1.21
CA ALA A 36 -19.91 -11.16 -1.91
C ALA A 36 -19.56 -10.13 -2.98
N LEU A 37 -18.27 -9.99 -3.31
CA LEU A 37 -17.79 -9.26 -4.48
C LEU A 37 -17.62 -10.22 -5.64
N LEU A 38 -17.93 -9.77 -6.85
CA LEU A 38 -17.69 -10.46 -8.09
C LEU A 38 -16.38 -9.93 -8.67
N LEU A 39 -15.44 -10.84 -8.88
CA LEU A 39 -14.05 -10.54 -9.21
C LEU A 39 -13.76 -10.80 -10.68
N GLY A 40 -12.86 -10.02 -11.26
CA GLY A 40 -12.37 -10.24 -12.61
C GLY A 40 -10.95 -9.72 -12.81
N TYR A 41 -10.42 -10.05 -13.97
CA TYR A 41 -9.14 -9.58 -14.48
C TYR A 41 -9.27 -9.26 -15.97
N TYR A 42 -8.44 -8.36 -16.47
CA TYR A 42 -8.42 -8.06 -17.89
C TYR A 42 -7.52 -9.03 -18.66
N ASP A 43 -7.98 -9.46 -19.83
CA ASP A 43 -7.21 -10.21 -20.82
C ASP A 43 -7.64 -9.68 -22.18
N ASP A 44 -6.70 -9.26 -23.01
CA ASP A 44 -6.94 -8.60 -24.30
C ASP A 44 -7.99 -7.45 -24.26
N GLY A 45 -7.92 -6.63 -23.19
CA GLY A 45 -8.85 -5.51 -22.98
C GLY A 45 -10.25 -5.90 -22.55
N GLN A 46 -10.53 -7.18 -22.34
CA GLN A 46 -11.83 -7.71 -21.92
C GLN A 46 -11.81 -8.14 -20.46
N LEU A 47 -12.86 -7.83 -19.70
CA LEU A 47 -12.97 -8.23 -18.29
C LEU A 47 -13.49 -9.67 -18.20
N ASN A 48 -12.65 -10.57 -17.72
CA ASN A 48 -12.95 -11.98 -17.50
C ASN A 48 -13.32 -12.24 -16.04
N PHE A 49 -14.33 -13.05 -15.80
CA PHE A 49 -14.78 -13.40 -14.46
C PHE A 49 -13.81 -14.37 -13.77
N ALA A 50 -13.42 -14.07 -12.53
CA ALA A 50 -12.49 -14.88 -11.74
C ALA A 50 -13.16 -15.60 -10.55
N GLY A 51 -14.40 -15.25 -10.23
CA GLY A 51 -15.10 -15.85 -9.09
C GLY A 51 -15.75 -14.85 -8.15
N ARG A 52 -16.16 -15.35 -6.99
CA ARG A 52 -16.80 -14.57 -5.93
C ARG A 52 -16.00 -14.64 -4.63
N VAL A 53 -15.86 -13.54 -3.93
CA VAL A 53 -15.31 -13.51 -2.58
C VAL A 53 -16.38 -13.02 -1.61
N GLY A 54 -16.74 -13.86 -0.65
CA GLY A 54 -17.76 -13.59 0.37
C GLY A 54 -17.22 -13.62 1.81
N THR A 55 -15.90 -13.75 1.97
CA THR A 55 -15.22 -13.81 3.28
C THR A 55 -14.09 -12.80 3.36
N GLY A 56 -13.58 -12.54 4.56
CA GLY A 56 -12.49 -11.58 4.78
C GLY A 56 -12.96 -10.14 5.01
N PHE A 57 -14.28 -9.91 5.12
CA PHE A 57 -14.85 -8.61 5.44
C PHE A 57 -15.12 -8.47 6.93
N THR A 58 -14.83 -7.31 7.50
CA THR A 58 -15.47 -6.85 8.72
C THR A 58 -16.80 -6.17 8.40
N ARG A 59 -17.64 -5.95 9.42
CA ARG A 59 -18.88 -5.18 9.27
C ARG A 59 -18.60 -3.77 8.72
N ALA A 60 -17.56 -3.11 9.23
CA ALA A 60 -17.18 -1.77 8.82
C ALA A 60 -16.68 -1.74 7.36
N SER A 61 -15.75 -2.62 6.97
CA SER A 61 -15.23 -2.70 5.60
C SER A 61 -16.33 -3.07 4.60
N SER A 62 -17.22 -4.00 4.95
CA SER A 62 -18.34 -4.41 4.13
C SER A 62 -19.31 -3.25 3.84
N MET A 63 -19.63 -2.45 4.85
CA MET A 63 -20.47 -1.26 4.69
C MET A 63 -19.79 -0.16 3.88
N HIS A 64 -18.50 0.06 4.11
CA HIS A 64 -17.71 1.04 3.35
C HIS A 64 -17.66 0.68 1.87
N ILE A 65 -17.29 -0.56 1.55
CA ILE A 65 -17.26 -1.08 0.17
C ILE A 65 -18.64 -0.95 -0.48
N ARG A 66 -19.70 -1.31 0.23
CA ARG A 66 -21.07 -1.13 -0.28
C ARG A 66 -21.37 0.30 -0.70
N LYS A 67 -20.99 1.29 0.12
CA LYS A 67 -21.20 2.71 -0.17
C LYS A 67 -20.44 3.16 -1.42
N LEU A 68 -19.24 2.65 -1.66
CA LEU A 68 -18.46 2.93 -2.87
C LEU A 68 -19.09 2.29 -4.11
N LEU A 69 -19.47 1.01 -4.01
CA LEU A 69 -20.03 0.25 -5.12
C LEU A 69 -21.40 0.77 -5.57
N GLU A 70 -22.24 1.27 -4.66
CA GLU A 70 -23.53 1.88 -5.01
C GLU A 70 -23.38 3.10 -5.91
N LYS A 71 -22.32 3.89 -5.77
CA LYS A 71 -22.02 5.03 -6.65
C LYS A 71 -21.62 4.62 -8.07
N LEU A 72 -21.13 3.39 -8.22
CA LEU A 72 -20.63 2.82 -9.50
C LEU A 72 -21.66 1.88 -10.15
N ARG A 73 -22.88 1.80 -9.62
CA ARG A 73 -23.89 0.87 -10.09
C ARG A 73 -24.24 1.10 -11.56
N GLN A 74 -24.39 0.00 -12.29
CA GLN A 74 -24.82 0.00 -13.70
C GLN A 74 -25.76 -1.17 -13.99
N ASN A 75 -26.46 -1.12 -15.13
CA ASN A 75 -27.39 -2.17 -15.53
C ASN A 75 -26.71 -3.29 -16.34
N GLU A 76 -25.59 -2.98 -16.99
CA GLU A 76 -24.93 -3.91 -17.89
C GLU A 76 -23.93 -4.78 -17.14
N ASN A 77 -23.84 -6.05 -17.53
CA ASN A 77 -22.84 -6.98 -17.06
C ASN A 77 -21.46 -6.61 -17.67
N PRO A 78 -20.43 -6.30 -16.86
CA PRO A 78 -19.13 -5.90 -17.37
C PRO A 78 -18.27 -7.08 -17.83
N TYR A 79 -18.63 -8.32 -17.50
CA TYR A 79 -17.83 -9.51 -17.83
C TYR A 79 -18.23 -10.08 -19.20
N VAL A 80 -17.22 -10.50 -19.95
CA VAL A 80 -17.42 -11.17 -21.26
C VAL A 80 -18.18 -12.48 -21.11
N SER A 81 -17.75 -13.28 -20.12
CA SER A 81 -18.39 -14.55 -19.80
C SER A 81 -18.49 -14.70 -18.29
N ILE A 82 -19.66 -15.11 -17.85
CA ILE A 82 -19.92 -15.41 -16.44
C ILE A 82 -20.96 -16.51 -16.32
N SER A 83 -20.70 -17.49 -15.47
CA SER A 83 -21.60 -18.62 -15.24
C SER A 83 -22.96 -18.18 -14.67
N THR A 84 -23.98 -19.02 -14.84
CA THR A 84 -25.32 -18.77 -14.26
C THR A 84 -25.26 -18.59 -12.76
N GLU A 85 -24.44 -19.36 -12.07
CA GLU A 85 -24.18 -19.24 -10.64
C GLU A 85 -23.47 -17.92 -10.32
N GLY A 86 -22.52 -17.50 -11.15
CA GLY A 86 -21.86 -16.20 -11.09
C GLY A 86 -22.83 -15.01 -11.20
N LYS A 87 -23.92 -15.13 -11.94
CA LYS A 87 -24.95 -14.07 -12.11
C LYS A 87 -25.97 -13.99 -10.97
N ARG A 88 -26.10 -15.04 -10.18
CA ARG A 88 -27.18 -15.13 -9.18
C ARG A 88 -27.09 -14.02 -8.13
N GLY A 89 -28.08 -13.14 -8.08
CA GLY A 89 -28.16 -12.03 -7.14
C GLY A 89 -27.13 -10.93 -7.37
N ALA A 90 -26.49 -10.87 -8.53
CA ALA A 90 -25.48 -9.88 -8.86
C ALA A 90 -26.09 -8.49 -9.09
N ILE A 91 -25.45 -7.49 -8.53
CA ILE A 91 -25.64 -6.07 -8.81
C ILE A 91 -24.35 -5.61 -9.50
N TRP A 92 -24.49 -5.17 -10.75
CA TRP A 92 -23.34 -4.79 -11.57
C TRP A 92 -22.86 -3.40 -11.25
N VAL A 93 -21.53 -3.22 -11.36
CA VAL A 93 -20.88 -1.93 -11.18
C VAL A 93 -19.87 -1.66 -12.28
N LYS A 94 -19.59 -0.39 -12.54
CA LYS A 94 -18.49 0.00 -13.42
C LYS A 94 -17.19 -0.57 -12.86
N PRO A 95 -16.37 -1.28 -13.66
CA PRO A 95 -15.17 -1.97 -13.19
C PRO A 95 -14.02 -1.00 -12.97
N GLN A 96 -14.10 -0.21 -11.89
CA GLN A 96 -13.15 0.83 -11.53
C GLN A 96 -12.41 0.53 -10.22
N LEU A 97 -13.02 -0.26 -9.32
CA LEU A 97 -12.40 -0.61 -8.05
C LEU A 97 -11.61 -1.90 -8.17
N VAL A 98 -10.45 -1.90 -7.55
CA VAL A 98 -9.54 -3.05 -7.44
C VAL A 98 -9.49 -3.50 -5.98
N CYS A 99 -9.41 -4.80 -5.77
CA CYS A 99 -9.20 -5.38 -4.43
C CYS A 99 -8.12 -6.45 -4.46
N GLU A 100 -7.42 -6.59 -3.35
CA GLU A 100 -6.51 -7.70 -3.10
C GLU A 100 -7.27 -8.87 -2.49
N VAL A 101 -7.01 -10.06 -3.02
CA VAL A 101 -7.65 -11.30 -2.58
C VAL A 101 -6.61 -12.39 -2.39
N GLU A 102 -6.67 -13.05 -1.25
CA GLU A 102 -5.91 -14.26 -0.95
C GLU A 102 -6.74 -15.48 -1.33
N PHE A 103 -6.14 -16.45 -1.99
CA PHE A 103 -6.82 -17.67 -2.43
C PHE A 103 -5.86 -18.86 -2.48
N THR A 104 -6.39 -20.08 -2.52
CA THR A 104 -5.56 -21.29 -2.50
C THR A 104 -4.96 -21.59 -3.89
N GLU A 105 -5.81 -21.61 -4.92
CA GLU A 105 -5.42 -21.98 -6.28
C GLU A 105 -6.46 -21.48 -7.30
N TRP A 106 -6.08 -21.43 -8.57
CA TRP A 106 -7.00 -21.33 -9.68
C TRP A 106 -7.57 -22.73 -9.97
N THR A 107 -8.88 -22.81 -10.11
CA THR A 107 -9.56 -24.02 -10.54
C THR A 107 -9.43 -24.23 -12.05
N PRO A 108 -9.60 -25.45 -12.60
CA PRO A 108 -9.51 -25.70 -14.03
C PRO A 108 -10.50 -24.88 -14.88
N ASP A 109 -11.63 -24.48 -14.29
CA ASP A 109 -12.65 -23.63 -14.93
C ASP A 109 -12.30 -22.12 -14.84
N GLY A 110 -11.11 -21.77 -14.32
CA GLY A 110 -10.64 -20.39 -14.25
C GLY A 110 -11.21 -19.57 -13.10
N SER A 111 -11.75 -20.22 -12.06
CA SER A 111 -12.27 -19.56 -10.86
C SER A 111 -11.29 -19.66 -9.68
N LEU A 112 -11.47 -18.80 -8.68
CA LEU A 112 -10.66 -18.79 -7.46
C LEU A 112 -11.20 -19.79 -6.44
N ARG A 113 -10.32 -20.57 -5.82
CA ARG A 113 -10.66 -21.50 -4.75
C ARG A 113 -10.39 -20.90 -3.38
N HIS A 114 -11.39 -20.91 -2.50
CA HIS A 114 -11.36 -20.36 -1.15
C HIS A 114 -10.86 -18.90 -1.08
N PRO A 115 -11.41 -17.98 -1.90
CA PRO A 115 -10.96 -16.59 -1.89
C PRO A 115 -11.36 -15.87 -0.59
N SER A 116 -10.46 -15.02 -0.09
CA SER A 116 -10.64 -14.17 1.09
C SER A 116 -10.22 -12.75 0.77
N PHE A 117 -11.10 -11.79 0.95
CA PHE A 117 -10.83 -10.36 0.76
C PHE A 117 -9.80 -9.86 1.76
N LYS A 118 -8.82 -9.09 1.29
CA LYS A 118 -7.77 -8.48 2.13
C LYS A 118 -7.87 -6.97 2.20
N GLY A 119 -8.25 -6.30 1.13
CA GLY A 119 -8.37 -4.85 1.09
C GLY A 119 -8.75 -4.33 -0.28
N LEU A 120 -9.22 -3.08 -0.33
CA LEU A 120 -9.31 -2.33 -1.59
C LEU A 120 -7.91 -1.84 -1.99
N ARG A 121 -7.67 -1.79 -3.30
CA ARG A 121 -6.46 -1.23 -3.89
C ARG A 121 -6.86 -0.05 -4.77
N GLU A 122 -6.41 1.15 -4.39
CA GLU A 122 -6.65 2.37 -5.16
C GLU A 122 -5.42 2.78 -5.99
N ASP A 123 -4.34 1.99 -5.86
CA ASP A 123 -3.04 2.26 -6.41
C ASP A 123 -2.84 1.78 -7.85
N LYS A 124 -3.71 0.91 -8.33
CA LYS A 124 -3.64 0.38 -9.69
C LYS A 124 -4.92 0.70 -10.46
N PRO A 125 -4.81 1.16 -11.72
CA PRO A 125 -5.98 1.29 -12.57
C PRO A 125 -6.57 -0.11 -12.82
N ALA A 126 -7.89 -0.22 -12.80
CA ALA A 126 -8.56 -1.50 -13.01
C ALA A 126 -8.14 -2.20 -14.32
N THR A 127 -7.88 -1.41 -15.37
CA THR A 127 -7.46 -1.91 -16.69
C THR A 127 -6.06 -2.55 -16.71
N SER A 128 -5.24 -2.32 -15.69
CA SER A 128 -3.90 -2.96 -15.57
C SER A 128 -3.92 -4.30 -14.83
N ILE A 129 -5.07 -4.71 -14.32
CA ILE A 129 -5.18 -5.96 -13.55
C ILE A 129 -5.37 -7.12 -14.52
N VAL A 130 -4.31 -7.90 -14.69
CA VAL A 130 -4.25 -9.08 -15.53
C VAL A 130 -4.08 -10.33 -14.68
N LYS A 131 -4.35 -11.51 -15.28
CA LYS A 131 -4.09 -12.78 -14.61
C LYS A 131 -2.59 -13.00 -14.48
N GLU A 132 -2.08 -13.04 -13.27
CA GLU A 132 -0.68 -13.37 -13.01
C GLU A 132 -0.38 -14.80 -13.41
N ARG A 133 0.64 -14.98 -14.24
CA ARG A 133 1.18 -16.29 -14.62
C ARG A 133 2.52 -16.47 -13.93
N ALA A 134 2.77 -17.66 -13.37
CA ALA A 134 4.09 -18.00 -12.87
C ALA A 134 5.06 -18.05 -14.05
N ILE A 135 6.02 -17.16 -14.09
CA ILE A 135 7.11 -17.17 -15.08
C ILE A 135 8.15 -18.17 -14.57
N SER A 136 8.47 -19.18 -15.37
CA SER A 136 9.58 -20.08 -15.06
C SER A 136 10.90 -19.30 -15.15
N PRO A 137 11.83 -19.46 -14.21
CA PRO A 137 13.09 -18.69 -14.18
C PRO A 137 13.94 -18.80 -15.45
N THR A 138 13.72 -19.84 -16.25
CA THR A 138 14.45 -20.09 -17.50
C THR A 138 13.97 -19.26 -18.70
N ALA A 139 12.81 -18.60 -18.61
CA ALA A 139 12.26 -17.84 -19.74
C ALA A 139 12.57 -16.34 -19.68
N ALA A 140 13.07 -15.83 -18.56
CA ALA A 140 13.37 -14.40 -18.38
C ALA A 140 14.79 -13.97 -18.84
N ALA A 141 15.69 -14.93 -19.06
CA ALA A 141 17.08 -14.62 -19.40
C ALA A 141 17.34 -14.03 -20.80
N PRO A 142 16.58 -14.35 -21.87
CA PRO A 142 16.90 -13.83 -23.21
C PRO A 142 16.37 -12.44 -23.53
N GLU A 143 15.40 -11.90 -22.78
CA GLU A 143 14.83 -10.57 -23.07
C GLU A 143 15.62 -9.43 -22.45
N ILE A 144 16.30 -9.68 -21.33
CA ILE A 144 17.09 -8.66 -20.61
C ILE A 144 18.41 -8.34 -21.35
N GLU A 145 19.01 -9.31 -22.07
CA GLU A 145 20.25 -9.08 -22.82
C GLU A 145 20.05 -8.22 -24.09
N LYS A 146 18.84 -8.13 -24.62
CA LYS A 146 18.57 -7.36 -25.84
C LYS A 146 18.32 -5.86 -25.61
N GLU A 147 17.89 -5.47 -24.40
CA GLU A 147 17.66 -4.05 -24.06
C GLU A 147 18.92 -3.32 -23.56
N LEU A 148 20.00 -4.03 -23.26
CA LEU A 148 21.25 -3.45 -22.74
C LEU A 148 22.27 -3.05 -23.82
N GLU A 149 22.02 -3.33 -25.11
CA GLU A 149 22.97 -3.04 -26.18
C GLU A 149 22.74 -1.70 -26.94
N GLU A 150 21.68 -0.93 -26.62
CA GLU A 150 21.41 0.32 -27.35
C GLU A 150 21.20 1.51 -26.40
N GLU A 151 22.27 2.01 -25.76
CA GLU A 151 22.32 3.44 -25.40
C GLU A 151 23.77 3.97 -25.23
N PRO A 152 24.10 5.16 -25.81
CA PRO A 152 25.43 5.71 -25.72
C PRO A 152 25.66 6.54 -24.46
N ALA A 153 26.80 6.29 -23.83
CA ALA A 153 27.28 6.99 -22.64
C ALA A 153 27.57 8.47 -22.87
N ILE A 154 26.92 9.36 -22.10
CA ILE A 154 27.42 10.72 -21.86
C ILE A 154 27.19 11.08 -20.38
N PHE A 155 28.17 10.87 -19.52
CA PHE A 155 28.21 11.52 -18.20
C PHE A 155 29.54 12.21 -17.95
N LYS A 156 29.48 13.53 -17.78
CA LYS A 156 30.60 14.32 -17.26
C LYS A 156 30.50 14.44 -15.75
N THR A 157 31.57 14.04 -15.09
CA THR A 157 31.76 14.07 -13.64
C THR A 157 31.71 15.49 -13.07
N VAL A 158 30.86 15.75 -12.10
CA VAL A 158 30.89 16.94 -11.23
C VAL A 158 31.39 16.52 -9.86
N LYS A 159 32.53 17.04 -9.44
CA LYS A 159 33.10 16.84 -8.09
C LYS A 159 32.28 17.61 -7.05
N ALA A 160 31.69 16.92 -6.10
CA ALA A 160 31.01 17.53 -4.95
C ALA A 160 32.03 18.05 -3.93
N LYS A 161 31.85 19.30 -3.47
CA LYS A 161 32.55 19.86 -2.32
C LYS A 161 31.80 19.52 -1.03
N PRO A 162 32.48 19.25 0.11
CA PRO A 162 31.79 18.94 1.36
C PRO A 162 31.15 20.18 1.97
N VAL A 163 29.85 20.06 2.33
CA VAL A 163 29.12 21.08 3.09
C VAL A 163 29.40 20.89 4.57
N LYS A 164 29.87 21.96 5.23
CA LYS A 164 30.06 22.02 6.68
C LYS A 164 28.71 22.07 7.38
N ALA A 165 28.52 21.20 8.35
CA ALA A 165 27.38 21.23 9.25
C ALA A 165 27.46 22.43 10.21
N GLU A 166 26.52 23.34 10.18
CA GLU A 166 26.30 24.34 11.21
C GLU A 166 25.40 23.73 12.30
N LYS A 167 25.85 23.90 13.54
CA LYS A 167 25.15 23.49 14.76
C LYS A 167 23.98 24.43 15.01
N SER A 168 22.76 23.95 14.89
CA SER A 168 21.56 24.62 15.36
C SER A 168 21.34 24.27 16.84
N SER A 169 21.15 25.33 17.65
CA SER A 169 20.99 25.30 19.10
C SER A 169 19.66 24.65 19.53
N ALA A 170 19.76 23.67 20.42
CA ALA A 170 18.62 23.08 21.10
C ALA A 170 17.84 24.10 21.93
N SER A 171 16.59 24.35 21.61
CA SER A 171 15.63 25.02 22.48
C SER A 171 14.82 23.98 23.27
N THR A 172 15.02 23.97 24.55
CA THR A 172 14.35 23.12 25.55
C THR A 172 12.86 23.48 25.62
N LEU A 173 12.00 22.66 25.08
CA LEU A 173 10.55 22.78 25.26
C LEU A 173 10.19 22.24 26.66
N LYS A 174 9.79 23.16 27.54
CA LYS A 174 9.23 22.85 28.86
C LYS A 174 7.90 22.10 28.70
N ALA A 175 7.79 20.96 29.38
CA ALA A 175 6.55 20.24 29.56
C ALA A 175 5.50 21.17 30.22
N SER A 176 4.41 21.40 29.50
CA SER A 176 3.22 22.07 30.02
C SER A 176 2.30 21.02 30.67
N SER A 177 1.98 21.27 31.94
CA SER A 177 1.18 20.42 32.81
C SER A 177 -0.23 20.17 32.29
N ALA A 178 -0.66 18.92 32.44
CA ALA A 178 -1.95 18.36 32.09
C ALA A 178 -3.15 19.08 32.73
N GLN A 179 -4.20 19.28 31.93
CA GLN A 179 -5.57 19.43 32.40
C GLN A 179 -6.27 18.06 32.31
N VAL A 180 -7.02 17.72 33.37
CA VAL A 180 -7.68 16.43 33.57
C VAL A 180 -8.78 16.16 32.53
N PRO A 181 -8.88 14.95 31.98
CA PRO A 181 -9.60 14.65 30.75
C PRO A 181 -10.96 13.97 30.94
N ASP A 182 -11.77 14.17 29.95
CA ASP A 182 -12.85 13.28 29.53
C ASP A 182 -12.27 11.87 29.30
N ASN A 183 -12.77 10.87 30.01
CA ASN A 183 -12.14 9.55 30.27
C ASN A 183 -11.86 8.66 29.03
N ASN A 184 -11.96 9.17 27.80
CA ASN A 184 -11.77 8.39 26.57
C ASN A 184 -10.93 9.08 25.48
N LYS A 185 -10.10 10.05 25.83
CA LYS A 185 -9.24 10.77 24.89
C LYS A 185 -7.86 11.04 25.49
N ALA A 186 -6.82 10.74 24.73
CA ALA A 186 -5.46 11.19 24.99
C ALA A 186 -5.12 12.39 24.07
N VAL A 187 -4.14 13.18 24.44
CA VAL A 187 -3.63 14.29 23.60
C VAL A 187 -2.15 14.06 23.33
N VAL A 188 -1.77 13.95 22.06
CA VAL A 188 -0.39 13.78 21.61
C VAL A 188 -0.08 14.88 20.60
N ALA A 189 0.96 15.67 20.80
CA ALA A 189 1.32 16.84 19.98
C ALA A 189 0.12 17.78 19.70
N GLY A 190 -0.73 18.04 20.69
CA GLY A 190 -1.92 18.88 20.54
C GLY A 190 -3.11 18.20 19.83
N ILE A 191 -2.94 17.00 19.33
CA ILE A 191 -3.99 16.24 18.62
C ILE A 191 -4.73 15.33 19.61
N SER A 192 -6.06 15.43 19.63
CA SER A 192 -6.92 14.55 20.43
C SER A 192 -7.05 13.18 19.78
N ILE A 193 -6.56 12.15 20.47
CA ILE A 193 -6.64 10.74 20.06
C ILE A 193 -7.87 10.10 20.71
N SER A 194 -8.84 9.73 19.90
CA SER A 194 -10.01 8.97 20.35
C SER A 194 -9.68 7.48 20.47
N HIS A 195 -10.25 6.82 21.47
CA HIS A 195 -9.97 5.40 21.77
C HIS A 195 -8.45 5.12 21.88
N PRO A 196 -7.73 5.85 22.74
CA PRO A 196 -6.27 5.73 22.88
C PRO A 196 -5.84 4.31 23.29
N GLU A 197 -6.69 3.61 24.05
CA GLU A 197 -6.52 2.23 24.52
C GLU A 197 -6.71 1.16 23.43
N ARG A 198 -7.23 1.54 22.26
CA ARG A 198 -7.45 0.57 21.18
C ARG A 198 -6.14 -0.09 20.76
N VAL A 199 -6.08 -1.40 20.85
CA VAL A 199 -4.92 -2.19 20.46
C VAL A 199 -4.81 -2.21 18.94
N ILE A 200 -3.72 -1.67 18.42
CA ILE A 200 -3.40 -1.64 16.98
C ILE A 200 -2.63 -2.90 16.57
N TYR A 201 -1.63 -3.31 17.37
CA TYR A 201 -0.85 -4.52 17.15
C TYR A 201 -1.02 -5.51 18.30
N PRO A 202 -1.96 -6.47 18.19
CA PRO A 202 -2.30 -7.37 19.30
C PRO A 202 -1.13 -8.21 19.80
N GLY A 203 -0.26 -8.68 18.90
CA GLY A 203 0.89 -9.51 19.28
C GLY A 203 1.92 -8.81 20.16
N MET A 204 1.93 -7.47 20.15
CA MET A 204 2.82 -6.64 20.98
C MET A 204 2.08 -5.76 21.98
N HIS A 205 0.74 -5.85 22.01
CA HIS A 205 -0.13 -5.01 22.82
C HIS A 205 0.05 -3.49 22.61
N ILE A 206 0.50 -3.07 21.41
CA ILE A 206 0.67 -1.66 21.08
C ILE A 206 -0.69 -1.04 20.82
N THR A 207 -0.99 0.01 21.58
CA THR A 207 -2.24 0.78 21.48
C THR A 207 -2.13 1.91 20.45
N LYS A 208 -3.25 2.55 20.16
CA LYS A 208 -3.30 3.72 19.28
C LYS A 208 -2.51 4.90 19.88
N GLN A 209 -2.54 5.05 21.20
CA GLN A 209 -1.74 6.06 21.91
C GLN A 209 -0.26 5.75 21.78
N ASP A 210 0.17 4.51 22.04
CA ASP A 210 1.57 4.10 21.91
C ASP A 210 2.10 4.36 20.49
N LEU A 211 1.29 4.12 19.47
CA LEU A 211 1.65 4.41 18.08
C LEU A 211 1.81 5.91 17.85
N ALA A 212 0.92 6.74 18.38
CA ALA A 212 1.03 8.20 18.27
C ALA A 212 2.27 8.74 19.01
N GLU A 213 2.56 8.25 20.21
CA GLU A 213 3.75 8.60 20.98
C GLU A 213 5.04 8.13 20.29
N TYR A 214 5.04 6.94 19.69
CA TYR A 214 6.15 6.47 18.87
C TYR A 214 6.43 7.39 17.68
N TYR A 215 5.41 7.80 16.94
CA TYR A 215 5.61 8.73 15.82
C TYR A 215 6.06 10.11 16.29
N LEU A 216 5.59 10.57 17.44
CA LEU A 216 6.11 11.80 18.04
C LEU A 216 7.60 11.64 18.41
N PHE A 217 7.97 10.51 19.03
CA PHE A 217 9.35 10.23 19.41
C PHE A 217 10.31 10.18 18.22
N VAL A 218 9.90 9.59 17.09
CA VAL A 218 10.74 9.49 15.88
C VAL A 218 10.55 10.66 14.91
N SER A 219 9.75 11.67 15.27
CA SER A 219 9.34 12.74 14.35
C SER A 219 10.52 13.48 13.73
N GLU A 220 11.56 13.84 14.49
CA GLU A 220 12.74 14.51 13.94
C GLU A 220 13.44 13.70 12.83
N SER A 221 13.38 12.39 12.91
CA SER A 221 14.00 11.49 11.93
C SER A 221 13.09 11.18 10.73
N ILE A 222 11.77 11.04 10.92
CA ILE A 222 10.86 10.64 9.87
C ILE A 222 10.36 11.82 9.03
N MET A 223 10.12 13.00 9.66
CA MET A 223 9.54 14.16 8.97
C MET A 223 10.30 14.58 7.70
N PRO A 224 11.65 14.64 7.66
CA PRO A 224 12.38 14.97 6.41
C PRO A 224 12.09 14.06 5.23
N HIS A 225 11.54 12.89 5.48
CA HIS A 225 11.25 11.89 4.45
C HIS A 225 9.80 11.87 3.96
N ILE A 226 8.88 12.49 4.69
CA ILE A 226 7.44 12.40 4.45
C ILE A 226 6.73 13.74 4.26
N VAL A 227 7.31 14.86 4.73
CA VAL A 227 6.69 16.18 4.58
C VAL A 227 6.62 16.61 3.12
N ASP A 228 5.61 17.40 2.80
CA ASP A 228 5.40 18.01 1.48
C ASP A 228 5.42 17.01 0.33
N ARG A 229 4.97 15.79 0.58
CA ARG A 229 4.87 14.71 -0.41
C ARG A 229 3.45 14.19 -0.51
N PRO A 230 2.97 13.88 -1.72
CA PRO A 230 1.76 13.10 -1.85
C PRO A 230 1.92 11.77 -1.12
N LEU A 231 0.96 11.42 -0.28
CA LEU A 231 0.99 10.21 0.54
C LEU A 231 -0.03 9.20 0.05
N SER A 232 0.39 7.97 -0.06
CA SER A 232 -0.49 6.81 0.00
C SER A 232 -0.33 6.17 1.38
N MET A 233 -1.37 5.54 1.89
CA MET A 233 -1.37 5.05 3.27
C MET A 233 -2.15 3.75 3.42
N VAL A 234 -1.75 2.94 4.40
CA VAL A 234 -2.56 1.82 4.87
C VAL A 234 -3.30 2.23 6.13
N ARG A 235 -4.61 2.08 6.11
CA ARG A 235 -5.48 2.37 7.24
C ARG A 235 -6.06 1.10 7.82
N CYS A 236 -5.97 0.98 9.14
CA CYS A 236 -6.52 -0.12 9.92
C CYS A 236 -7.35 0.45 11.09
N PRO A 237 -8.58 0.96 10.85
CA PRO A 237 -9.38 1.64 11.87
C PRO A 237 -9.68 0.79 13.10
N GLU A 238 -9.74 -0.54 12.92
CA GLU A 238 -10.04 -1.50 13.99
C GLU A 238 -8.78 -2.25 14.50
N GLY A 239 -7.59 -1.92 13.97
CA GLY A 239 -6.32 -2.56 14.31
C GLY A 239 -5.75 -3.43 13.18
N ALA A 240 -4.45 -3.76 13.25
CA ALA A 240 -3.72 -4.44 12.18
C ALA A 240 -4.11 -5.91 11.96
N SER A 241 -4.78 -6.55 12.92
CA SER A 241 -5.33 -7.91 12.77
C SER A 241 -6.67 -7.94 12.04
N GLU A 242 -7.32 -6.78 11.91
CA GLU A 242 -8.56 -6.62 11.19
C GLU A 242 -8.28 -6.14 9.75
N PRO A 243 -9.25 -6.22 8.82
CA PRO A 243 -9.04 -5.77 7.45
C PRO A 243 -8.60 -4.32 7.36
N CYS A 244 -7.42 -4.14 6.82
CA CYS A 244 -6.87 -2.84 6.46
C CYS A 244 -7.18 -2.50 5.00
N PHE A 245 -7.05 -1.24 4.63
CA PHE A 245 -7.23 -0.82 3.26
C PHE A 245 -6.20 0.24 2.86
N PHE A 246 -5.78 0.16 1.61
CA PHE A 246 -4.86 1.11 1.02
C PHE A 246 -5.64 2.33 0.54
N GLN A 247 -5.25 3.51 1.00
CA GLN A 247 -5.91 4.77 0.66
C GLN A 247 -4.90 5.77 0.08
N ARG A 248 -5.26 6.40 -1.02
CA ARG A 248 -4.50 7.48 -1.68
C ARG A 248 -5.22 8.81 -1.62
N HIS A 249 -6.53 8.76 -1.80
CA HIS A 249 -7.34 9.96 -2.01
C HIS A 249 -7.98 10.41 -0.73
N VAL A 250 -8.28 11.70 -0.70
CA VAL A 250 -8.94 12.38 0.40
C VAL A 250 -10.28 11.71 0.70
N GLY A 251 -10.49 11.35 1.92
CA GLY A 251 -11.69 10.68 2.45
C GLY A 251 -11.59 10.59 3.96
N LEU A 252 -10.54 11.19 4.51
CA LEU A 252 -10.39 11.45 5.93
C LEU A 252 -11.24 12.66 6.29
N GLY A 253 -11.78 12.71 7.50
CA GLY A 253 -12.50 13.87 7.98
C GLY A 253 -11.63 15.13 7.94
N LYS A 254 -12.24 16.27 8.08
CA LYS A 254 -11.55 17.55 8.06
C LYS A 254 -10.61 17.65 9.26
N SER A 255 -9.32 17.83 8.99
CA SER A 255 -8.30 18.20 9.98
C SER A 255 -7.53 19.40 9.41
N PRO A 256 -7.23 20.42 10.22
CA PRO A 256 -6.46 21.57 9.76
C PRO A 256 -4.99 21.23 9.43
N TYR A 257 -4.52 20.06 9.85
CA TYR A 257 -3.16 19.57 9.66
C TYR A 257 -3.01 18.58 8.51
N LEU A 258 -4.12 18.23 7.83
CA LEU A 258 -4.11 17.36 6.65
C LEU A 258 -4.41 18.22 5.43
N HIS A 259 -3.48 18.25 4.49
CA HIS A 259 -3.53 19.08 3.31
C HIS A 259 -3.79 18.22 2.07
N GLU A 260 -4.40 18.84 1.07
CA GLU A 260 -4.72 18.19 -0.19
C GLU A 260 -3.87 18.77 -1.31
N ILE A 261 -3.36 17.91 -2.17
CA ILE A 261 -2.65 18.32 -3.36
C ILE A 261 -3.25 17.67 -4.60
N GLY A 262 -3.67 18.46 -5.58
CA GLY A 262 -4.17 18.02 -6.86
C GLY A 262 -3.01 17.50 -7.73
N VAL A 263 -3.07 16.24 -8.15
CA VAL A 263 -2.10 15.63 -9.04
C VAL A 263 -2.79 15.14 -10.29
N CYS A 264 -2.25 15.50 -11.45
CA CYS A 264 -2.73 15.00 -12.73
C CYS A 264 -2.04 13.66 -13.04
N VAL A 265 -2.77 12.55 -12.93
CA VAL A 265 -2.28 11.21 -13.24
C VAL A 265 -3.00 10.72 -14.50
N LYS A 266 -2.26 10.48 -15.59
CA LYS A 266 -2.81 10.02 -16.89
C LYS A 266 -3.99 10.88 -17.42
N GLY A 267 -3.91 12.21 -17.20
CA GLY A 267 -4.94 13.15 -17.65
C GLY A 267 -6.14 13.31 -16.71
N GLU A 268 -6.19 12.60 -15.61
CA GLU A 268 -7.22 12.75 -14.56
C GLU A 268 -6.66 13.50 -13.36
N ALA A 269 -7.33 14.56 -12.93
CA ALA A 269 -7.00 15.25 -11.69
C ALA A 269 -7.47 14.41 -10.49
N ARG A 270 -6.58 14.18 -9.54
CA ARG A 270 -6.86 13.43 -8.30
C ARG A 270 -6.21 14.12 -7.13
N ASP A 271 -6.92 14.22 -6.02
CA ASP A 271 -6.41 14.85 -4.81
C ASP A 271 -5.74 13.79 -3.91
N TYR A 272 -4.49 14.05 -3.55
CA TYR A 272 -3.70 13.26 -2.61
C TYR A 272 -3.58 14.00 -1.30
N LEU A 273 -3.41 13.26 -0.21
CA LEU A 273 -3.08 13.82 1.09
C LEU A 273 -1.59 14.12 1.17
N MET A 274 -1.25 15.19 1.88
CA MET A 274 0.11 15.50 2.35
C MET A 274 0.06 16.13 3.74
N ILE A 275 1.19 16.14 4.42
CA ILE A 275 1.39 16.74 5.74
C ILE A 275 2.61 17.67 5.72
N HIS A 276 2.59 18.71 6.55
CA HIS A 276 3.66 19.68 6.68
C HIS A 276 4.39 19.59 8.01
N ASP A 277 3.74 19.02 9.04
CA ASP A 277 4.15 19.07 10.43
C ASP A 277 3.87 17.77 11.19
N VAL A 278 4.32 17.71 12.43
CA VAL A 278 4.13 16.58 13.33
C VAL A 278 2.65 16.39 13.68
N GLU A 279 1.90 17.48 13.79
CA GLU A 279 0.46 17.48 14.04
C GLU A 279 -0.29 16.74 12.91
N GLY A 280 0.16 16.94 11.67
CA GLY A 280 -0.33 16.18 10.50
C GLY A 280 -0.05 14.70 10.65
N LEU A 281 1.16 14.31 11.03
CA LEU A 281 1.54 12.91 11.25
C LEU A 281 0.69 12.26 12.35
N ILE A 282 0.51 12.92 13.48
CA ILE A 282 -0.32 12.40 14.58
C ILE A 282 -1.81 12.38 14.18
N SER A 283 -2.26 13.34 13.37
CA SER A 283 -3.62 13.32 12.82
C SER A 283 -3.86 12.09 11.93
N LEU A 284 -2.88 11.61 11.17
CA LEU A 284 -3.01 10.36 10.41
C LEU A 284 -3.19 9.15 11.33
N VAL A 285 -2.46 9.08 12.46
CA VAL A 285 -2.68 8.02 13.47
C VAL A 285 -4.09 8.09 14.05
N GLN A 286 -4.59 9.30 14.33
CA GLN A 286 -5.98 9.47 14.79
C GLN A 286 -6.98 8.87 13.79
N TRP A 287 -6.70 8.92 12.50
CA TRP A 287 -7.53 8.33 11.44
C TRP A 287 -7.24 6.86 11.15
N GLY A 288 -6.43 6.19 11.98
CA GLY A 288 -6.12 4.76 11.90
C GLY A 288 -5.12 4.41 10.80
N VAL A 289 -4.30 5.37 10.38
CA VAL A 289 -3.17 5.11 9.49
C VAL A 289 -2.06 4.43 10.27
N ILE A 290 -1.54 3.32 9.74
CA ILE A 290 -0.43 2.56 10.34
C ILE A 290 0.79 2.47 9.43
N GLU A 291 0.62 2.69 8.12
CA GLU A 291 1.72 2.73 7.15
C GLU A 291 1.61 3.97 6.27
N LEU A 292 2.77 4.58 5.99
CA LEU A 292 2.91 5.75 5.13
C LEU A 292 3.78 5.40 3.94
N HIS A 293 3.28 5.68 2.75
CA HIS A 293 3.97 5.49 1.47
C HIS A 293 4.12 6.84 0.76
N PRO A 294 5.16 7.62 1.10
CA PRO A 294 5.42 8.92 0.48
C PRO A 294 5.87 8.73 -0.96
N TRP A 295 5.44 9.63 -1.84
CA TRP A 295 5.94 9.68 -3.19
C TRP A 295 7.43 10.04 -3.23
N GLN A 296 8.08 9.66 -4.32
CA GLN A 296 9.51 9.92 -4.56
C GLN A 296 9.79 11.35 -5.04
N CYS A 297 8.80 12.22 -5.00
CA CYS A 297 8.87 13.64 -5.33
C CYS A 297 8.15 14.46 -4.26
N THR A 298 8.49 15.75 -4.20
CA THR A 298 7.80 16.72 -3.34
C THR A 298 6.67 17.42 -4.09
N ALA A 299 5.79 18.09 -3.37
CA ALA A 299 4.67 18.86 -3.91
C ALA A 299 5.13 19.94 -4.90
N ASP A 300 6.32 20.53 -4.68
CA ASP A 300 6.89 21.56 -5.54
C ASP A 300 7.47 21.00 -6.85
N ASN A 301 7.73 19.68 -6.94
CA ASN A 301 8.38 19.03 -8.07
C ASN A 301 7.72 17.68 -8.37
N LEU A 302 6.43 17.65 -8.63
CA LEU A 302 5.65 16.43 -8.82
C LEU A 302 6.10 15.56 -10.00
N ASP A 303 6.76 16.13 -10.98
CA ASP A 303 7.27 15.48 -12.17
C ASP A 303 8.75 15.04 -12.07
N LYS A 304 9.45 15.47 -11.00
CA LYS A 304 10.88 15.21 -10.79
C LYS A 304 11.13 14.51 -9.47
N PRO A 305 11.54 13.25 -9.49
CA PRO A 305 11.87 12.54 -8.26
C PRO A 305 13.17 13.07 -7.63
N ASP A 306 13.23 13.03 -6.30
CA ASP A 306 14.41 13.32 -5.49
C ASP A 306 15.08 12.06 -4.92
N ARG A 307 14.53 10.89 -5.29
CA ARG A 307 15.08 9.58 -4.92
C ARG A 307 14.62 8.49 -5.88
N ILE A 308 15.47 7.49 -6.06
CA ILE A 308 15.11 6.20 -6.65
C ILE A 308 15.01 5.18 -5.52
N ILE A 309 14.06 4.27 -5.61
CA ILE A 309 13.90 3.18 -4.65
C ILE A 309 13.91 1.86 -5.41
N PHE A 310 14.90 1.01 -5.12
CA PHE A 310 14.90 -0.38 -5.52
C PHE A 310 14.19 -1.17 -4.44
N ASP A 311 13.01 -1.67 -4.75
CA ASP A 311 12.21 -2.49 -3.85
C ASP A 311 12.56 -3.97 -4.04
N LEU A 312 13.23 -4.54 -3.05
CA LEU A 312 13.63 -5.93 -3.04
C LEU A 312 12.62 -6.73 -2.23
N ASP A 313 11.62 -7.29 -2.90
CA ASP A 313 10.57 -8.12 -2.29
C ASP A 313 10.81 -9.60 -2.60
N PRO A 314 11.46 -10.35 -1.69
CA PRO A 314 11.91 -11.71 -1.95
C PRO A 314 10.74 -12.70 -2.02
N ASP A 315 10.83 -13.66 -2.95
CA ASP A 315 10.02 -14.86 -2.91
C ASP A 315 10.25 -15.63 -1.59
N PRO A 316 9.25 -16.36 -1.07
CA PRO A 316 9.39 -17.15 0.17
C PRO A 316 10.55 -18.16 0.18
N SER A 317 11.05 -18.57 -0.98
CA SER A 317 12.21 -19.47 -1.11
C SER A 317 13.56 -18.76 -0.96
N VAL A 318 13.58 -17.41 -1.05
CA VAL A 318 14.80 -16.60 -0.92
C VAL A 318 15.13 -16.39 0.55
N SER A 319 16.34 -16.78 0.94
CA SER A 319 16.82 -16.58 2.31
C SER A 319 17.15 -15.11 2.57
N LEU A 320 17.11 -14.70 3.85
CA LEU A 320 17.52 -13.33 4.25
C LEU A 320 18.96 -13.01 3.78
N LYS A 321 19.86 -14.02 3.79
CA LYS A 321 21.23 -13.83 3.30
C LYS A 321 21.25 -13.45 1.81
N GLN A 322 20.50 -14.16 0.98
CA GLN A 322 20.41 -13.86 -0.46
C GLN A 322 19.78 -12.47 -0.72
N LEU A 323 18.80 -12.08 0.09
CA LEU A 323 18.22 -10.73 0.02
C LEU A 323 19.25 -9.65 0.37
N ILE A 324 20.05 -9.87 1.42
CA ILE A 324 21.15 -8.97 1.81
C ILE A 324 22.21 -8.91 0.70
N ASP A 325 22.61 -10.06 0.16
CA ASP A 325 23.57 -10.14 -0.94
C ASP A 325 23.07 -9.36 -2.16
N GLY A 326 21.78 -9.48 -2.51
CA GLY A 326 21.14 -8.69 -3.58
C GLY A 326 21.13 -7.19 -3.30
N ALA A 327 20.84 -6.78 -2.07
CA ALA A 327 20.90 -5.37 -1.69
C ALA A 327 22.33 -4.80 -1.77
N GLN A 328 23.33 -5.60 -1.43
CA GLN A 328 24.74 -5.23 -1.55
C GLN A 328 25.17 -5.11 -3.02
N GLU A 329 24.69 -6.01 -3.89
CA GLU A 329 24.93 -5.91 -5.33
C GLU A 329 24.36 -4.60 -5.91
N VAL A 330 23.10 -4.25 -5.60
CA VAL A 330 22.51 -2.97 -6.00
C VAL A 330 23.36 -1.80 -5.49
N ARG A 331 23.78 -1.84 -4.22
CA ARG A 331 24.67 -0.82 -3.65
C ARG A 331 25.96 -0.67 -4.43
N GLN A 332 26.63 -1.79 -4.73
CA GLN A 332 27.88 -1.78 -5.47
C GLN A 332 27.71 -1.15 -6.86
N ARG A 333 26.67 -1.55 -7.60
CA ARG A 333 26.35 -0.98 -8.91
C ARG A 333 26.13 0.52 -8.86
N MET A 334 25.39 0.99 -7.87
CA MET A 334 25.17 2.43 -7.69
C MET A 334 26.45 3.17 -7.33
N GLN A 335 27.34 2.58 -6.53
CA GLN A 335 28.63 3.15 -6.19
C GLN A 335 29.56 3.26 -7.42
N GLU A 336 29.54 2.29 -8.33
CA GLU A 336 30.27 2.35 -9.60
C GLU A 336 29.80 3.52 -10.47
N LEU A 337 28.52 3.91 -10.37
CA LEU A 337 27.94 5.09 -10.99
C LEU A 337 28.18 6.41 -10.21
N GLY A 338 28.88 6.35 -9.08
CA GLY A 338 29.14 7.51 -8.22
C GLY A 338 27.94 7.92 -7.35
N LEU A 339 26.93 7.06 -7.20
CA LEU A 339 25.71 7.33 -6.46
C LEU A 339 25.80 6.76 -5.03
N ALA A 340 25.40 7.55 -4.03
CA ALA A 340 25.24 7.10 -2.65
C ALA A 340 23.95 6.31 -2.48
N THR A 341 23.99 5.25 -1.67
CA THR A 341 22.83 4.42 -1.38
C THR A 341 22.60 4.25 0.12
N PHE A 342 21.35 4.09 0.50
CA PHE A 342 20.93 3.82 1.88
C PHE A 342 19.96 2.64 1.87
N VAL A 343 20.09 1.75 2.86
CA VAL A 343 19.14 0.64 3.03
C VAL A 343 18.03 1.06 4.00
N LYS A 344 16.81 0.67 3.68
CA LYS A 344 15.64 0.81 4.54
C LYS A 344 14.92 -0.53 4.66
N THR A 345 14.59 -0.93 5.89
CA THR A 345 13.71 -2.07 6.15
C THR A 345 12.27 -1.69 5.85
N THR A 346 11.49 -2.62 5.27
CA THR A 346 10.08 -2.37 4.94
C THR A 346 9.13 -2.68 6.09
N GLY A 347 9.64 -3.32 7.16
CA GLY A 347 8.79 -3.83 8.25
C GLY A 347 8.18 -5.20 7.96
N GLY A 348 8.26 -5.68 6.72
CA GLY A 348 7.89 -7.01 6.27
C GLY A 348 9.13 -7.88 5.97
N LYS A 349 9.10 -8.55 4.83
CA LYS A 349 10.16 -9.47 4.38
C LYS A 349 11.19 -8.83 3.45
N GLY A 350 10.94 -7.60 2.97
CA GLY A 350 11.73 -6.93 1.95
C GLY A 350 12.72 -5.89 2.49
N LEU A 351 13.55 -5.38 1.57
CA LEU A 351 14.46 -4.26 1.77
C LEU A 351 14.28 -3.25 0.64
N HIS A 352 14.33 -1.96 0.97
CA HIS A 352 14.51 -0.92 -0.03
C HIS A 352 15.96 -0.47 -0.07
N VAL A 353 16.54 -0.34 -1.26
CA VAL A 353 17.78 0.41 -1.47
C VAL A 353 17.40 1.76 -2.05
N VAL A 354 17.66 2.82 -1.30
CA VAL A 354 17.29 4.19 -1.64
C VAL A 354 18.49 4.95 -2.15
N VAL A 355 18.33 5.58 -3.31
CA VAL A 355 19.33 6.45 -3.94
C VAL A 355 18.80 7.88 -3.93
N PRO A 356 19.28 8.76 -3.05
CA PRO A 356 18.95 10.19 -3.10
C PRO A 356 19.52 10.84 -4.35
N MET A 357 18.75 11.75 -4.94
CA MET A 357 19.16 12.46 -6.13
C MET A 357 18.66 13.90 -6.13
N THR A 358 19.32 14.77 -6.89
CA THR A 358 18.80 16.11 -7.12
C THR A 358 17.64 16.03 -8.12
N PRO A 359 16.48 16.69 -7.86
CA PRO A 359 15.29 16.60 -8.72
C PRO A 359 15.48 17.41 -10.01
N SER A 360 16.39 16.93 -10.88
CA SER A 360 16.76 17.59 -12.15
C SER A 360 16.11 16.94 -13.36
N TYR A 361 15.78 15.66 -13.29
CA TYR A 361 15.23 14.86 -14.38
C TYR A 361 13.79 14.46 -14.09
N SER A 362 12.98 14.35 -15.13
CA SER A 362 11.61 13.83 -15.01
C SER A 362 11.60 12.29 -14.85
N PHE A 363 10.51 11.73 -14.33
CA PHE A 363 10.37 10.28 -14.18
C PHE A 363 10.66 9.45 -15.44
N PRO A 364 10.25 9.84 -16.65
CA PRO A 364 10.60 9.09 -17.86
C PRO A 364 12.07 9.15 -18.26
N ALA A 365 12.88 10.01 -17.64
CA ALA A 365 14.30 10.21 -17.99
C ALA A 365 15.24 9.54 -16.96
N ILE A 366 14.68 8.86 -15.98
CA ILE A 366 15.38 8.10 -14.92
C ILE A 366 15.10 6.62 -15.05
#